data_b69f5355f3724cdad085886696566e4a
#
_entry.id   b69f5355f3724cdad085886696566e4a
#
_cell.length_a   1.000
_cell.length_b   1.000
_cell.length_c   1.000
_cell.angle_alpha   90.00
_cell.angle_beta   90.00
_cell.angle_gamma   90.00
#
_symmetry.space_group_name_H-M   'P 1'
#
loop_
_entity.id
_entity.type
_entity.pdbx_description
1 polymer ?
#
loop_
_entity_poly.entity_id
_entity_poly.type
_entity_poly.pdbx_seq_one_letter_code
_entity_poly.pdbx_strand_id
1 'polypeptide(L)'
;ELPLKPTEHQYLVTEKVPFIENLDRRLPSVADRDGEYYLRQEGNGFLVGAYEKDVKFWAEKSTPLDFGHELFDDDLERIEENILRSIERVPTIGEVGIKRVINGPMIWSPDSNVLFGPAPNVSNYFCCNGVIPGFSQSGGMGMLAAEWITKGETQYDMFAWDLTRFGDWCSDKFTKERVRDQYANRFKIHFPGEERDAGGSVKTLPRLQQGRGQVRQNLTQITT
;
A
#
# COMPACT_ATOMS: atom_id res chain seq x y z
N GLU A 1 -8.81 -15.08 -11.14
CA GLU A 1 -8.97 -14.15 -10.01
C GLU A 1 -7.65 -13.42 -9.81
N LEU A 2 -7.70 -12.08 -9.53
CA LEU A 2 -6.50 -11.30 -9.26
C LEU A 2 -6.11 -11.43 -7.79
N PRO A 3 -4.81 -11.55 -7.46
CA PRO A 3 -4.32 -11.63 -6.08
C PRO A 3 -4.35 -10.25 -5.43
N LEU A 4 -5.52 -9.84 -4.99
CA LEU A 4 -5.78 -8.56 -4.35
C LEU A 4 -6.53 -8.74 -3.05
N LYS A 5 -6.21 -7.95 -2.04
CA LYS A 5 -6.97 -7.87 -0.79
C LYS A 5 -7.24 -6.42 -0.40
N PRO A 6 -8.49 -6.07 -0.18
CA PRO A 6 -8.85 -4.77 0.36
C PRO A 6 -8.64 -4.73 1.88
N THR A 7 -8.08 -3.61 2.34
CA THR A 7 -7.97 -3.26 3.75
C THR A 7 -8.76 -2.00 4.03
N GLU A 8 -9.10 -1.77 5.28
CA GLU A 8 -9.49 -0.43 5.73
C GLU A 8 -8.23 0.44 5.87
N HIS A 9 -8.35 1.69 5.50
CA HIS A 9 -7.31 2.70 5.73
C HIS A 9 -7.95 4.01 6.13
N GLN A 10 -7.41 4.61 7.20
CA GLN A 10 -8.01 5.82 7.73
C GLN A 10 -7.01 6.94 7.97
N TYR A 11 -7.56 8.16 7.96
CA TYR A 11 -6.86 9.36 8.36
C TYR A 11 -7.84 10.33 9.05
N LEU A 12 -7.30 11.17 9.90
CA LEU A 12 -8.06 12.26 10.50
C LEU A 12 -7.67 13.61 9.88
N VAL A 13 -8.60 14.54 9.95
CA VAL A 13 -8.35 15.96 9.65
C VAL A 13 -8.70 16.75 10.90
N THR A 14 -7.76 17.60 11.34
CA THR A 14 -7.96 18.44 12.52
C THR A 14 -8.85 19.65 12.23
N GLU A 15 -9.38 20.25 13.26
CA GLU A 15 -9.88 21.62 13.22
C GLU A 15 -8.76 22.60 12.83
N LYS A 16 -9.09 23.85 12.69
CA LYS A 16 -8.16 24.92 12.30
C LYS A 16 -7.05 25.09 13.35
N VAL A 17 -5.84 25.22 12.84
CA VAL A 17 -4.65 25.53 13.65
C VAL A 17 -4.29 27.00 13.43
N PRO A 18 -4.33 27.85 14.46
CA PRO A 18 -4.28 29.31 14.29
C PRO A 18 -3.05 29.82 13.54
N PHE A 19 -1.87 29.21 13.74
CA PHE A 19 -0.66 29.70 13.08
C PHE A 19 -0.67 29.43 11.56
N ILE A 20 -1.39 28.39 11.10
CA ILE A 20 -1.44 28.02 9.67
C ILE A 20 -2.16 29.10 8.86
N GLU A 21 -3.15 29.78 9.44
CA GLU A 21 -3.89 30.84 8.76
C GLU A 21 -3.02 32.04 8.34
N ASN A 22 -1.90 32.24 9.04
CA ASN A 22 -0.98 33.37 8.82
C ASN A 22 0.28 32.98 8.03
N LEU A 23 0.33 31.78 7.46
CA LEU A 23 1.49 31.35 6.68
C LEU A 23 1.43 31.86 5.25
N ASP A 24 2.53 32.45 4.78
CA ASP A 24 2.67 32.91 3.40
C ASP A 24 2.82 31.75 2.39
N ARG A 25 3.11 30.56 2.88
CA ARG A 25 3.31 29.36 2.06
C ARG A 25 2.75 28.11 2.73
N ARG A 26 2.42 27.14 1.90
CA ARG A 26 1.99 25.81 2.38
C ARG A 26 3.14 25.09 3.08
N LEU A 27 2.81 24.40 4.17
CA LEU A 27 3.76 23.54 4.87
C LEU A 27 4.14 22.32 4.01
N PRO A 28 5.38 21.83 4.12
CA PRO A 28 5.77 20.58 3.48
C PRO A 28 4.99 19.40 4.07
N SER A 29 4.80 18.35 3.25
CA SER A 29 4.32 17.08 3.74
C SER A 29 5.44 16.32 4.46
N VAL A 30 5.07 15.59 5.50
CA VAL A 30 5.98 14.77 6.31
C VAL A 30 5.56 13.32 6.24
N ALA A 31 6.51 12.41 6.11
CA ALA A 31 6.34 10.98 6.34
C ALA A 31 7.27 10.59 7.50
N ASP A 32 6.70 10.42 8.68
CA ASP A 32 7.45 9.97 9.86
C ASP A 32 7.55 8.44 9.82
N ARG A 33 8.78 7.96 9.58
CA ARG A 33 9.04 6.53 9.41
C ARG A 33 8.99 5.78 10.73
N ASP A 34 9.38 6.42 11.81
CA ASP A 34 9.39 5.82 13.15
C ASP A 34 7.99 5.85 13.77
N GLY A 35 7.25 6.93 13.54
CA GLY A 35 5.86 7.07 14.00
C GLY A 35 4.83 6.36 13.11
N GLU A 36 5.26 5.90 11.92
CA GLU A 36 4.44 5.19 10.94
C GLU A 36 3.18 5.96 10.52
N TYR A 37 3.32 7.29 10.36
CA TYR A 37 2.26 8.17 9.90
C TYR A 37 2.76 9.16 8.84
N TYR A 38 1.84 9.70 8.08
CA TYR A 38 2.06 10.85 7.22
C TYR A 38 1.24 12.04 7.69
N LEU A 39 1.81 13.22 7.50
CA LEU A 39 1.24 14.50 7.91
C LEU A 39 1.32 15.48 6.78
N ARG A 40 0.25 16.20 6.52
CA ARG A 40 0.24 17.33 5.60
C ARG A 40 -0.77 18.40 6.04
N GLN A 41 -0.53 19.62 5.58
CA GLN A 41 -1.52 20.67 5.72
C GLN A 41 -2.77 20.36 4.88
N GLU A 42 -3.95 20.50 5.51
CA GLU A 42 -5.26 20.37 4.87
C GLU A 42 -6.11 21.59 5.20
N GLY A 43 -6.24 22.50 4.23
CA GLY A 43 -6.80 23.83 4.51
C GLY A 43 -5.99 24.56 5.58
N ASN A 44 -6.64 24.98 6.66
CA ASN A 44 -6.01 25.61 7.83
C ASN A 44 -5.76 24.62 8.99
N GLY A 45 -5.85 23.33 8.75
CA GLY A 45 -5.54 22.27 9.72
C GLY A 45 -4.52 21.29 9.20
N PHE A 46 -4.42 20.15 9.86
CA PHE A 46 -3.59 19.03 9.48
C PHE A 46 -4.42 17.81 9.07
N LEU A 47 -3.91 17.07 8.11
CA LEU A 47 -4.31 15.69 7.84
C LEU A 47 -3.23 14.76 8.38
N VAL A 48 -3.62 13.83 9.24
CA VAL A 48 -2.76 12.78 9.80
C VAL A 48 -3.30 11.43 9.37
N GLY A 49 -2.52 10.66 8.63
CA GLY A 49 -2.88 9.32 8.20
C GLY A 49 -1.87 8.29 8.70
N ALA A 50 -2.34 7.13 9.10
CA ALA A 50 -1.56 6.09 9.74
C ALA A 50 -1.44 4.84 8.89
N TYR A 51 -0.36 4.08 9.11
CA TYR A 51 -0.22 2.69 8.68
C TYR A 51 -0.01 1.84 9.93
N GLU A 52 -1.12 1.56 10.60
CA GLU A 52 -1.15 0.83 11.84
C GLU A 52 -0.76 -0.65 11.67
N LYS A 53 -0.31 -1.28 12.76
CA LYS A 53 0.10 -2.69 12.74
C LYS A 53 -1.08 -3.66 12.71
N ASP A 54 -2.19 -3.25 13.29
CA ASP A 54 -3.42 -4.07 13.31
C ASP A 54 -4.23 -3.85 12.03
N VAL A 55 -3.81 -4.55 10.99
CA VAL A 55 -4.40 -4.43 9.65
C VAL A 55 -5.78 -5.03 9.61
N LYS A 56 -6.79 -4.22 9.35
CA LYS A 56 -8.17 -4.67 9.21
C LYS A 56 -8.50 -4.92 7.74
N PHE A 57 -8.83 -6.17 7.41
CA PHE A 57 -9.29 -6.54 6.09
C PHE A 57 -10.78 -6.27 5.94
N TRP A 58 -11.16 -5.85 4.75
CA TRP A 58 -12.54 -5.67 4.36
C TRP A 58 -12.88 -6.54 3.16
N ALA A 59 -14.14 -7.00 3.06
CA ALA A 59 -14.63 -7.79 1.92
C ALA A 59 -13.71 -8.96 1.53
N GLU A 60 -13.30 -9.77 2.50
CA GLU A 60 -12.27 -10.82 2.32
C GLU A 60 -12.58 -11.84 1.23
N LYS A 61 -13.85 -12.11 0.95
CA LYS A 61 -14.27 -13.06 -0.09
C LYS A 61 -14.55 -12.34 -1.42
N SER A 62 -15.37 -11.32 -1.37
CA SER A 62 -15.72 -10.51 -2.54
C SER A 62 -16.29 -9.17 -2.10
N THR A 63 -16.01 -8.13 -2.86
CA THR A 63 -16.66 -6.83 -2.67
C THR A 63 -18.15 -6.95 -2.96
N PRO A 64 -19.05 -6.46 -2.09
CA PRO A 64 -20.49 -6.39 -2.40
C PRO A 64 -20.71 -5.61 -3.71
N LEU A 65 -21.60 -6.11 -4.56
CA LEU A 65 -21.85 -5.50 -5.88
C LEU A 65 -22.55 -4.14 -5.80
N ASP A 66 -23.24 -3.88 -4.70
CA ASP A 66 -23.93 -2.65 -4.39
C ASP A 66 -23.07 -1.64 -3.62
N PHE A 67 -21.85 -2.00 -3.24
CA PHE A 67 -20.92 -1.09 -2.58
C PHE A 67 -20.44 0.00 -3.54
N GLY A 68 -20.62 1.25 -3.15
CA GLY A 68 -20.14 2.41 -3.91
C GLY A 68 -20.35 3.72 -3.18
N HIS A 69 -19.36 4.61 -3.24
CA HIS A 69 -19.37 5.93 -2.58
C HIS A 69 -19.59 5.91 -1.07
N GLU A 70 -19.30 4.80 -0.43
CA GLU A 70 -19.46 4.59 1.00
C GLU A 70 -18.10 4.66 1.71
N LEU A 71 -18.14 5.14 2.94
CA LEU A 71 -17.02 5.10 3.87
C LEU A 71 -17.38 4.17 5.01
N PHE A 72 -16.38 3.68 5.71
CA PHE A 72 -16.56 2.87 6.92
C PHE A 72 -16.68 3.78 8.15
N ASP A 73 -17.22 3.22 9.23
CA ASP A 73 -17.19 3.87 10.52
C ASP A 73 -15.75 4.17 10.93
N ASP A 74 -15.54 5.25 11.64
CA ASP A 74 -14.24 5.61 12.18
C ASP A 74 -13.82 4.62 13.29
N ASP A 75 -12.51 4.38 13.36
CA ASP A 75 -11.89 3.45 14.29
C ASP A 75 -10.59 4.07 14.83
N LEU A 76 -10.75 5.16 15.58
CA LEU A 76 -9.62 5.95 16.10
C LEU A 76 -8.74 5.15 17.06
N GLU A 77 -9.31 4.21 17.81
CA GLU A 77 -8.58 3.35 18.73
C GLU A 77 -7.47 2.58 18.00
N ARG A 78 -7.74 2.09 16.80
CA ARG A 78 -6.78 1.35 16.00
C ARG A 78 -5.55 2.18 15.57
N ILE A 79 -5.69 3.50 15.41
CA ILE A 79 -4.62 4.41 15.00
C ILE A 79 -4.15 5.34 16.13
N GLU A 80 -4.60 5.11 17.36
CA GLU A 80 -4.30 5.97 18.51
C GLU A 80 -2.79 6.16 18.70
N GLU A 81 -2.00 5.09 18.66
CA GLU A 81 -0.55 5.16 18.81
C GLU A 81 0.10 6.10 17.78
N ASN A 82 -0.33 6.02 16.52
CA ASN A 82 0.20 6.88 15.46
C ASN A 82 -0.20 8.35 15.67
N ILE A 83 -1.43 8.59 16.16
CA ILE A 83 -1.91 9.93 16.50
C ILE A 83 -1.06 10.51 17.63
N LEU A 84 -0.85 9.76 18.72
CA LEU A 84 -0.03 10.20 19.85
C LEU A 84 1.40 10.53 19.40
N ARG A 85 2.03 9.71 18.59
CA ARG A 85 3.35 10.00 18.01
C ARG A 85 3.35 11.26 17.12
N SER A 86 2.26 11.51 16.41
CA SER A 86 2.12 12.75 15.64
C SER A 86 2.03 13.98 16.52
N ILE A 87 1.36 13.87 17.67
CA ILE A 87 1.27 14.94 18.70
C ILE A 87 2.63 15.18 19.36
N GLU A 88 3.38 14.13 19.68
CA GLU A 88 4.74 14.27 20.22
C GLU A 88 5.64 15.06 19.26
N ARG A 89 5.50 14.86 17.97
CA ARG A 89 6.30 15.55 16.93
C ARG A 89 5.78 16.95 16.63
N VAL A 90 4.47 17.13 16.62
CA VAL A 90 3.79 18.39 16.32
C VAL A 90 2.71 18.64 17.39
N PRO A 91 3.07 19.20 18.56
CA PRO A 91 2.17 19.34 19.70
C PRO A 91 0.85 20.05 19.41
N THR A 92 0.84 20.98 18.48
CA THR A 92 -0.38 21.71 18.07
C THR A 92 -1.50 20.83 17.52
N ILE A 93 -1.18 19.61 17.09
CA ILE A 93 -2.21 18.62 16.67
C ILE A 93 -3.08 18.23 17.87
N GLY A 94 -2.46 18.09 19.07
CA GLY A 94 -3.17 17.76 20.30
C GLY A 94 -3.92 18.93 20.95
N GLU A 95 -3.70 20.17 20.50
CA GLU A 95 -4.33 21.38 21.00
C GLU A 95 -5.66 21.72 20.31
N VAL A 96 -5.97 21.04 19.22
CA VAL A 96 -7.16 21.27 18.39
C VAL A 96 -8.02 20.01 18.30
N GLY A 97 -9.31 20.19 18.00
CA GLY A 97 -10.25 19.09 17.83
C GLY A 97 -10.06 18.34 16.50
N ILE A 98 -10.68 17.18 16.41
CA ILE A 98 -10.81 16.41 15.16
C ILE A 98 -12.03 16.95 14.42
N LYS A 99 -11.84 17.42 13.21
CA LYS A 99 -12.90 17.89 12.33
C LYS A 99 -13.64 16.74 11.66
N ARG A 100 -12.90 15.74 11.21
CA ARG A 100 -13.46 14.54 10.59
C ARG A 100 -12.43 13.41 10.55
N VAL A 101 -12.94 12.20 10.52
CA VAL A 101 -12.17 10.99 10.19
C VAL A 101 -12.68 10.47 8.85
N ILE A 102 -11.80 9.94 8.06
CA ILE A 102 -12.12 9.26 6.81
C ILE A 102 -11.54 7.85 6.92
N ASN A 103 -12.39 6.85 6.89
CA ASN A 103 -12.03 5.45 6.83
C ASN A 103 -12.62 4.83 5.56
N GLY A 104 -11.79 4.29 4.70
CA GLY A 104 -12.23 3.78 3.41
C GLY A 104 -11.42 2.58 2.93
N PRO A 105 -11.88 1.92 1.85
CA PRO A 105 -11.21 0.77 1.29
C PRO A 105 -9.92 1.16 0.57
N MET A 106 -8.87 0.39 0.81
CA MET A 106 -7.58 0.48 0.12
C MET A 106 -7.19 -0.90 -0.39
N ILE A 107 -6.91 -1.03 -1.68
CA ILE A 107 -6.66 -2.33 -2.28
C ILE A 107 -5.16 -2.60 -2.47
N TRP A 108 -4.73 -3.81 -2.15
CA TRP A 108 -3.33 -4.21 -2.15
C TRP A 108 -3.09 -5.50 -2.92
N SER A 109 -2.02 -5.52 -3.68
CA SER A 109 -1.38 -6.74 -4.19
C SER A 109 -0.35 -7.28 -3.20
N PRO A 110 0.14 -8.53 -3.36
CA PRO A 110 1.10 -9.13 -2.44
C PRO A 110 2.44 -8.41 -2.33
N ASP A 111 2.84 -7.67 -3.35
CA ASP A 111 4.09 -6.90 -3.42
C ASP A 111 3.89 -5.39 -3.39
N SER A 112 2.66 -4.93 -3.19
CA SER A 112 2.26 -3.52 -3.22
C SER A 112 2.43 -2.81 -4.57
N ASN A 113 2.79 -3.53 -5.62
CA ASN A 113 2.82 -2.99 -6.97
C ASN A 113 1.48 -3.20 -7.66
N VAL A 114 1.17 -2.31 -8.57
CA VAL A 114 -0.04 -2.40 -9.38
C VAL A 114 -0.09 -3.69 -10.21
N LEU A 115 -1.29 -4.18 -10.47
CA LEU A 115 -1.55 -5.22 -11.47
C LEU A 115 -2.01 -4.52 -12.75
N PHE A 116 -1.12 -4.48 -13.75
CA PHE A 116 -1.27 -3.64 -14.92
C PHE A 116 -0.93 -4.42 -16.18
N GLY A 117 -1.80 -4.38 -17.17
CA GLY A 117 -1.57 -5.03 -18.46
C GLY A 117 -2.77 -5.82 -18.98
N PRO A 118 -2.65 -6.42 -20.16
CA PRO A 118 -3.68 -7.28 -20.73
C PRO A 118 -3.87 -8.54 -19.88
N ALA A 119 -5.13 -8.92 -19.65
CA ALA A 119 -5.44 -10.12 -18.90
C ALA A 119 -5.09 -11.37 -19.73
N PRO A 120 -4.36 -12.35 -19.19
CA PRO A 120 -4.08 -13.58 -19.89
C PRO A 120 -5.39 -14.34 -20.16
N ASN A 121 -5.50 -14.93 -21.35
CA ASN A 121 -6.65 -15.74 -21.79
C ASN A 121 -8.01 -15.01 -21.88
N VAL A 122 -8.03 -13.67 -21.79
CA VAL A 122 -9.24 -12.87 -21.97
C VAL A 122 -8.96 -11.76 -22.99
N SER A 123 -9.50 -11.90 -24.19
CA SER A 123 -9.32 -10.92 -25.25
C SER A 123 -9.98 -9.59 -24.91
N ASN A 124 -9.32 -8.49 -25.27
CA ASN A 124 -9.81 -7.13 -25.08
C ASN A 124 -10.10 -6.72 -23.61
N TYR A 125 -9.43 -7.37 -22.66
CA TYR A 125 -9.53 -7.02 -21.26
C TYR A 125 -8.18 -6.57 -20.71
N PHE A 126 -8.11 -5.30 -20.31
CA PHE A 126 -6.91 -4.67 -19.74
C PHE A 126 -7.12 -4.37 -18.27
N CYS A 127 -6.21 -4.79 -17.43
CA CYS A 127 -6.25 -4.60 -15.98
C CYS A 127 -5.44 -3.37 -15.55
N CYS A 128 -5.96 -2.63 -14.57
CA CYS A 128 -5.28 -1.57 -13.87
C CYS A 128 -5.80 -1.55 -12.41
N ASN A 129 -5.24 -2.41 -11.58
CA ASN A 129 -5.77 -2.67 -10.23
C ASN A 129 -4.67 -2.59 -9.17
N GLY A 130 -5.05 -2.31 -7.92
CA GLY A 130 -4.11 -2.23 -6.80
C GLY A 130 -3.23 -0.97 -6.83
N VAL A 131 -3.76 0.13 -7.36
CA VAL A 131 -3.02 1.40 -7.46
C VAL A 131 -3.12 2.15 -6.14
N ILE A 132 -2.15 1.95 -5.25
CA ILE A 132 -2.13 2.60 -3.94
C ILE A 132 -1.85 4.10 -4.05
N PRO A 133 -0.75 4.56 -4.69
CA PRO A 133 -0.49 5.99 -4.86
C PRO A 133 -1.15 6.54 -6.14
N GLY A 134 -2.48 6.40 -6.24
CA GLY A 134 -3.26 6.66 -7.45
C GLY A 134 -2.98 8.00 -8.11
N PHE A 135 -3.05 9.10 -7.36
CA PHE A 135 -2.82 10.43 -7.91
C PHE A 135 -1.41 10.63 -8.47
N SER A 136 -0.39 10.13 -7.80
CA SER A 136 1.00 10.31 -8.24
C SER A 136 1.38 9.43 -9.44
N GLN A 137 0.71 8.30 -9.63
CA GLN A 137 1.01 7.36 -10.72
C GLN A 137 0.07 7.48 -11.93
N SER A 138 -1.10 8.09 -11.78
CA SER A 138 -2.16 8.09 -12.80
C SER A 138 -1.72 8.60 -14.18
N GLY A 139 -0.93 9.67 -14.22
CA GLY A 139 -0.44 10.24 -15.47
C GLY A 139 0.45 9.26 -16.25
N GLY A 140 1.45 8.69 -15.57
CA GLY A 140 2.34 7.69 -16.17
C GLY A 140 1.60 6.41 -16.57
N MET A 141 0.71 5.93 -15.71
CA MET A 141 -0.10 4.75 -16.01
C MET A 141 -1.03 4.95 -17.20
N GLY A 142 -1.66 6.13 -17.29
CA GLY A 142 -2.50 6.47 -18.45
C GLY A 142 -1.72 6.48 -19.76
N MET A 143 -0.52 7.05 -19.76
CA MET A 143 0.38 7.04 -20.91
C MET A 143 0.77 5.62 -21.32
N LEU A 144 1.18 4.79 -20.37
CA LEU A 144 1.57 3.40 -20.61
C LEU A 144 0.39 2.54 -21.07
N ALA A 145 -0.81 2.74 -20.50
CA ALA A 145 -2.01 2.05 -20.95
C ALA A 145 -2.35 2.40 -22.41
N ALA A 146 -2.33 3.68 -22.74
CA ALA A 146 -2.58 4.12 -24.12
C ALA A 146 -1.57 3.54 -25.09
N GLU A 147 -0.29 3.55 -24.74
CA GLU A 147 0.77 2.97 -25.56
C GLU A 147 0.57 1.45 -25.75
N TRP A 148 0.38 0.73 -24.66
CA TRP A 148 0.24 -0.73 -24.69
C TRP A 148 -1.00 -1.18 -25.46
N ILE A 149 -2.15 -0.53 -25.23
CA ILE A 149 -3.40 -0.86 -25.91
C ILE A 149 -3.32 -0.57 -27.43
N THR A 150 -2.65 0.53 -27.83
CA THR A 150 -2.62 0.94 -29.24
C THR A 150 -1.49 0.30 -30.04
N LYS A 151 -0.35 -0.01 -29.41
CA LYS A 151 0.82 -0.56 -30.09
C LYS A 151 1.06 -2.05 -29.80
N GLY A 152 0.38 -2.62 -28.78
CA GLY A 152 0.58 -3.99 -28.33
C GLY A 152 1.75 -4.18 -27.36
N GLU A 153 2.57 -3.15 -27.14
CA GLU A 153 3.73 -3.17 -26.26
C GLU A 153 4.02 -1.79 -25.69
N THR A 154 4.88 -1.70 -24.68
CA THR A 154 5.39 -0.44 -24.13
C THR A 154 6.89 -0.32 -24.34
N GLN A 155 7.43 0.90 -24.35
CA GLN A 155 8.87 1.16 -24.40
C GLN A 155 9.61 0.82 -23.08
N TYR A 156 8.88 0.55 -22.01
CA TYR A 156 9.42 0.27 -20.68
C TYR A 156 9.22 -1.19 -20.30
N ASP A 157 10.12 -1.73 -19.52
CA ASP A 157 9.97 -3.03 -18.90
C ASP A 157 8.85 -2.98 -17.85
N MET A 158 7.77 -3.73 -18.12
CA MET A 158 6.58 -3.78 -17.27
C MET A 158 6.56 -4.98 -16.34
N PHE A 159 7.64 -5.77 -16.25
CA PHE A 159 7.67 -7.01 -15.48
C PHE A 159 7.20 -6.83 -14.02
N ALA A 160 7.63 -5.77 -13.36
CA ALA A 160 7.25 -5.49 -11.97
C ALA A 160 5.76 -5.15 -11.79
N TRP A 161 5.05 -4.82 -12.89
CA TRP A 161 3.63 -4.45 -12.88
C TRP A 161 2.75 -5.47 -13.60
N ASP A 162 3.36 -6.32 -14.40
CA ASP A 162 2.63 -7.35 -15.16
C ASP A 162 1.83 -8.24 -14.22
N LEU A 163 0.56 -8.45 -14.54
CA LEU A 163 -0.32 -9.29 -13.72
C LEU A 163 0.05 -10.77 -13.77
N THR A 164 0.80 -11.21 -14.75
CA THR A 164 1.27 -12.60 -14.89
C THR A 164 2.45 -12.94 -13.96
N ARG A 165 3.03 -11.94 -13.25
CA ARG A 165 4.07 -12.19 -12.24
C ARG A 165 3.60 -13.04 -11.06
N PHE A 166 2.27 -13.12 -10.88
CA PHE A 166 1.62 -14.01 -9.92
C PHE A 166 0.93 -15.15 -10.65
N GLY A 167 1.35 -16.37 -10.40
CA GLY A 167 0.72 -17.58 -10.93
C GLY A 167 -0.13 -18.30 -9.88
N ASP A 168 -0.50 -19.53 -10.15
CA ASP A 168 -1.35 -20.40 -9.31
C ASP A 168 -0.77 -20.66 -7.90
N TRP A 169 0.52 -20.43 -7.72
CA TRP A 169 1.18 -20.49 -6.41
C TRP A 169 0.75 -19.40 -5.45
N CYS A 170 0.20 -18.28 -5.97
CA CYS A 170 -0.24 -17.14 -5.19
C CYS A 170 -1.63 -17.38 -4.59
N SER A 171 -1.68 -18.23 -3.57
CA SER A 171 -2.94 -18.58 -2.89
C SER A 171 -3.55 -17.36 -2.17
N ASP A 172 -4.84 -17.46 -1.85
CA ASP A 172 -5.56 -16.46 -1.06
C ASP A 172 -4.90 -16.22 0.30
N LYS A 173 -4.48 -17.27 0.97
CA LYS A 173 -3.74 -17.18 2.24
C LYS A 173 -2.43 -16.42 2.08
N PHE A 174 -1.66 -16.74 1.05
CA PHE A 174 -0.41 -16.04 0.74
C PHE A 174 -0.67 -14.56 0.49
N THR A 175 -1.66 -14.23 -0.35
CA THR A 175 -2.04 -12.84 -0.66
C THR A 175 -2.39 -12.08 0.61
N LYS A 176 -3.22 -12.64 1.49
CA LYS A 176 -3.63 -12.03 2.75
C LYS A 176 -2.45 -11.77 3.69
N GLU A 177 -1.57 -12.74 3.87
CA GLU A 177 -0.38 -12.60 4.72
C GLU A 177 0.59 -11.54 4.17
N ARG A 178 0.81 -11.53 2.85
CA ARG A 178 1.67 -10.52 2.21
C ARG A 178 1.10 -9.13 2.28
N VAL A 179 -0.20 -8.98 2.04
CA VAL A 179 -0.86 -7.67 2.16
C VAL A 179 -0.77 -7.13 3.59
N ARG A 180 -1.00 -7.99 4.60
CA ARG A 180 -0.81 -7.59 6.00
C ARG A 180 0.61 -7.07 6.26
N ASP A 181 1.62 -7.82 5.81
CA ASP A 181 3.02 -7.43 5.96
C ASP A 181 3.34 -6.12 5.23
N GLN A 182 2.87 -5.96 3.99
CA GLN A 182 3.09 -4.75 3.19
C GLN A 182 2.45 -3.51 3.79
N TYR A 183 1.23 -3.64 4.30
CA TYR A 183 0.52 -2.55 4.97
C TYR A 183 1.21 -2.17 6.29
N ALA A 184 1.34 -3.13 7.20
CA ALA A 184 1.89 -2.92 8.55
C ALA A 184 3.35 -2.44 8.56
N ASN A 185 4.09 -2.69 7.50
CA ASN A 185 5.49 -2.27 7.36
C ASN A 185 5.69 -1.25 6.23
N ARG A 186 4.65 -0.49 5.87
CA ARG A 186 4.71 0.49 4.77
C ARG A 186 5.81 1.52 4.95
N PHE A 187 6.05 1.95 6.17
CA PHE A 187 7.04 2.96 6.51
C PHE A 187 8.40 2.39 6.90
N LYS A 188 8.52 1.08 7.10
CA LYS A 188 9.78 0.47 7.48
C LYS A 188 10.85 0.68 6.40
N ILE A 189 11.98 1.27 6.79
CA ILE A 189 13.15 1.41 5.94
C ILE A 189 13.89 0.07 5.92
N HIS A 190 14.25 -0.39 4.72
CA HIS A 190 15.11 -1.55 4.53
C HIS A 190 16.52 -1.07 4.19
N PHE A 191 17.50 -1.51 4.97
CA PHE A 191 18.89 -1.26 4.69
C PHE A 191 19.45 -2.32 3.71
N PRO A 192 20.57 -2.03 3.03
CA PRO A 192 21.23 -3.04 2.20
C PRO A 192 21.54 -4.32 2.99
N GLY A 193 21.12 -5.46 2.48
CA GLY A 193 21.23 -6.76 3.16
C GLY A 193 20.06 -7.15 4.05
N GLU A 194 19.11 -6.24 4.29
CA GLU A 194 17.84 -6.53 4.97
C GLU A 194 16.77 -6.83 3.93
N GLU A 195 16.71 -8.04 3.46
CA GLU A 195 15.66 -8.45 2.52
C GLU A 195 14.47 -9.05 3.26
N ARG A 196 13.27 -8.65 2.85
CA ARG A 196 12.04 -9.35 3.27
C ARG A 196 11.93 -10.68 2.57
N ASP A 197 11.40 -11.68 3.25
CA ASP A 197 11.02 -12.94 2.62
C ASP A 197 10.01 -12.68 1.50
N ALA A 198 10.44 -12.88 0.26
CA ALA A 198 9.60 -12.62 -0.91
C ALA A 198 8.38 -13.55 -0.97
N GLY A 199 8.44 -14.68 -0.27
CA GLY A 199 7.45 -15.71 -0.29
C GLY A 199 6.48 -15.78 0.91
N GLY A 200 6.45 -14.80 1.81
CA GLY A 200 5.70 -14.93 3.06
C GLY A 200 6.41 -15.83 4.07
N SER A 201 5.70 -16.31 5.09
CA SER A 201 6.34 -17.18 6.11
C SER A 201 6.78 -18.53 5.52
N VAL A 202 7.83 -19.09 6.14
CA VAL A 202 8.38 -20.44 5.85
C VAL A 202 7.31 -21.51 5.66
N LYS A 203 6.17 -21.37 6.31
CA LYS A 203 5.06 -22.32 6.26
C LYS A 203 4.14 -22.17 5.04
N THR A 204 4.22 -21.02 4.35
CA THR A 204 3.30 -20.69 3.25
C THR A 204 3.80 -21.11 1.87
N LEU A 205 5.11 -21.26 1.69
CA LEU A 205 5.71 -21.61 0.39
C LEU A 205 6.83 -22.65 0.51
N PRO A 206 6.51 -23.91 0.76
CA PRO A 206 7.52 -24.98 0.89
C PRO A 206 8.45 -25.11 -0.34
N ARG A 207 7.93 -24.82 -1.54
CA ARG A 207 8.69 -24.96 -2.80
C ARG A 207 9.75 -23.88 -3.03
N LEU A 208 9.48 -22.63 -2.62
CA LEU A 208 10.48 -21.55 -2.74
C LEU A 208 11.64 -21.70 -1.76
N GLN A 209 11.42 -22.34 -0.63
CA GLN A 209 12.48 -22.66 0.32
C GLN A 209 13.44 -23.73 -0.17
N GLN A 210 12.95 -24.76 -0.86
CA GLN A 210 13.81 -25.78 -1.47
C GLN A 210 14.73 -25.18 -2.53
N GLY A 211 14.23 -24.23 -3.35
CA GLY A 211 15.05 -23.52 -4.33
C GLY A 211 16.14 -22.64 -3.71
N ARG A 212 15.85 -21.92 -2.63
CA ARG A 212 16.82 -21.07 -1.93
C ARG A 212 17.91 -21.87 -1.21
N GLY A 213 17.55 -23.01 -0.63
CA GLY A 213 18.52 -23.92 0.00
C GLY A 213 19.52 -24.49 -1.01
N GLN A 214 19.07 -24.87 -2.18
CA GLN A 214 19.94 -25.36 -3.26
C GLN A 214 20.84 -24.28 -3.85
N VAL A 215 20.36 -23.06 -4.03
CA VAL A 215 21.18 -21.94 -4.53
C VAL A 215 22.26 -21.58 -3.51
N ARG A 216 21.97 -21.54 -2.21
CA ARG A 216 22.99 -21.30 -1.17
C ARG A 216 24.03 -22.43 -1.12
N GLN A 217 23.62 -23.69 -1.19
CA GLN A 217 24.56 -24.81 -1.20
C GLN A 217 25.46 -24.81 -2.43
N ASN A 218 24.91 -24.46 -3.60
CA ASN A 218 25.69 -24.36 -4.84
C ASN A 218 26.68 -23.18 -4.80
N LEU A 219 26.29 -22.04 -4.21
CA LEU A 219 27.21 -20.90 -4.04
C LEU A 219 28.36 -21.22 -3.07
N THR A 220 28.12 -21.97 -2.00
CA THR A 220 29.17 -22.39 -1.05
C THR A 220 30.13 -23.39 -1.68
N GLN A 221 29.69 -24.20 -2.64
CA GLN A 221 30.57 -25.14 -3.37
C GLN A 221 31.43 -24.48 -4.47
N ILE A 222 31.05 -23.28 -4.92
CA ILE A 222 31.83 -22.53 -5.93
C ILE A 222 32.89 -21.65 -5.28
N THR A 223 32.81 -21.38 -3.99
CA THR A 223 33.71 -20.52 -3.22
C THR A 223 34.71 -21.30 -2.35
N THR A 224 34.72 -22.62 -2.39
CA THR A 224 35.73 -23.53 -1.83
C THR A 224 36.49 -24.19 -2.95
#